data_672ce0efddc315b796cea1bd87406696
#
_entry.id   672ce0efddc315b796cea1bd87406696
#
_cell.length_a   1.000
_cell.length_b   1.000
_cell.length_c   1.000
_cell.angle_alpha   90.00
_cell.angle_beta   90.00
_cell.angle_gamma   90.00
#
_symmetry.space_group_name_H-M   'P 1'
#
loop_
_entity.id
_entity.type
_entity.pdbx_description
1 polymer ?
#
loop_
_entity_poly.entity_id
_entity_poly.type
_entity_poly.pdbx_seq_one_letter_code
_entity_poly.pdbx_strand_id
1 'polypeptide(L)'
;LPGTFAPICSYELLEKTVASAKALGYKYHVGNVLCSDVFYGVDLPKGKSWPELGVLAVEMESVALYTNAAMAGVNALCILTISDGPDEITTAEERQTAFTQMMEVALSLA
;
A
#
# COMPACT_ATOMS: atom_id res chain seq x y z
N LEU A 1 -9.95 -5.59 -25.37
CA LEU A 1 -11.01 -4.78 -24.79
C LEU A 1 -10.60 -3.31 -24.78
N PRO A 2 -11.42 -2.40 -25.31
CA PRO A 2 -11.15 -0.97 -25.14
C PRO A 2 -11.38 -0.58 -23.69
N GLY A 3 -10.51 0.27 -23.14
CA GLY A 3 -10.62 0.74 -21.78
C GLY A 3 -9.30 0.72 -21.04
N THR A 4 -9.35 1.08 -19.78
CA THR A 4 -8.21 1.12 -18.88
C THR A 4 -8.53 0.28 -17.65
N PHE A 5 -7.61 -0.62 -17.30
CA PHE A 5 -7.73 -1.43 -16.09
C PHE A 5 -7.35 -0.61 -14.86
N ALA A 6 -8.21 -0.63 -13.84
CA ALA A 6 -7.91 -0.03 -12.54
C ALA A 6 -7.44 -1.11 -11.57
N PRO A 7 -6.16 -1.14 -11.19
CA PRO A 7 -5.67 -2.14 -10.25
C PRO A 7 -6.16 -1.82 -8.84
N ILE A 8 -7.09 -2.62 -8.35
CA ILE A 8 -7.70 -2.45 -7.03
C ILE A 8 -7.58 -3.72 -6.20
N CYS A 9 -7.61 -3.57 -4.89
CA CYS A 9 -7.56 -4.71 -3.96
C CYS A 9 -8.89 -5.45 -3.88
N SER A 10 -8.85 -6.65 -3.30
CA SER A 10 -10.03 -7.37 -2.86
C SER A 10 -10.64 -6.67 -1.63
N TYR A 11 -11.89 -6.26 -1.72
CA TYR A 11 -12.60 -5.66 -0.59
C TYR A 11 -12.71 -6.61 0.60
N GLU A 12 -12.95 -7.90 0.34
CA GLU A 12 -13.03 -8.92 1.39
C GLU A 12 -11.74 -8.99 2.22
N LEU A 13 -10.58 -9.01 1.55
CA LEU A 13 -9.29 -8.99 2.23
C LEU A 13 -9.04 -7.67 2.96
N LEU A 14 -9.41 -6.55 2.36
CA LEU A 14 -9.28 -5.24 2.99
C LEU A 14 -10.09 -5.15 4.28
N GLU A 15 -11.33 -5.58 4.25
CA GLU A 15 -12.21 -5.56 5.42
C GLU A 15 -11.65 -6.40 6.56
N LYS A 16 -11.19 -7.62 6.26
CA LYS A 16 -10.57 -8.51 7.25
C LYS A 16 -9.28 -7.90 7.82
N THR A 17 -8.48 -7.28 6.97
CA THR A 17 -7.21 -6.65 7.38
C THR A 17 -7.45 -5.47 8.32
N VAL A 18 -8.42 -4.63 8.02
CA VAL A 18 -8.81 -3.51 8.88
C VAL A 18 -9.30 -4.02 10.23
N ALA A 19 -10.14 -5.05 10.25
CA ALA A 19 -10.62 -5.65 11.49
C ALA A 19 -9.47 -6.21 12.33
N SER A 20 -8.50 -6.87 11.71
CA SER A 20 -7.30 -7.38 12.39
C SER A 20 -6.45 -6.26 12.98
N ALA A 21 -6.17 -5.22 12.21
CA ALA A 21 -5.39 -4.08 12.67
C ALA A 21 -6.04 -3.39 13.88
N LYS A 22 -7.36 -3.24 13.86
CA LYS A 22 -8.12 -2.70 14.99
C LYS A 22 -8.02 -3.59 16.21
N ALA A 23 -8.19 -4.90 16.05
CA ALA A 23 -8.12 -5.86 17.16
C ALA A 23 -6.73 -5.88 17.81
N LEU A 24 -5.67 -5.71 17.02
CA LEU A 24 -4.29 -5.66 17.52
C LEU A 24 -3.91 -4.27 18.06
N GLY A 25 -4.74 -3.27 17.88
CA GLY A 25 -4.50 -1.92 18.35
C GLY A 25 -3.45 -1.15 17.56
N TYR A 26 -3.19 -1.55 16.31
CA TYR A 26 -2.21 -0.89 15.46
C TYR A 26 -2.81 0.28 14.70
N LYS A 27 -2.03 1.33 14.53
CA LYS A 27 -2.40 2.45 13.68
C LYS A 27 -2.35 2.03 12.21
N TYR A 28 -3.38 2.38 11.46
CA TYR A 28 -3.47 2.05 10.04
C TYR A 28 -4.15 3.17 9.26
N HIS A 29 -3.91 3.18 7.97
CA HIS A 29 -4.60 4.04 7.01
C HIS A 29 -5.07 3.18 5.84
N VAL A 30 -6.21 3.55 5.26
CA VAL A 30 -6.77 2.90 4.07
C VAL A 30 -6.92 3.96 2.99
N GLY A 31 -6.41 3.69 1.81
CA GLY A 31 -6.51 4.63 0.70
C GLY A 31 -5.68 4.23 -0.51
N ASN A 32 -5.59 5.14 -1.44
CA ASN A 32 -4.87 4.92 -2.68
C ASN A 32 -3.35 5.05 -2.48
N VAL A 33 -2.61 4.25 -3.22
CA VAL A 33 -1.16 4.34 -3.32
C VAL A 33 -0.74 4.58 -4.76
N LEU A 34 0.38 5.23 -4.95
CA LEU A 34 1.01 5.36 -6.26
C LEU A 34 1.96 4.19 -6.47
N CYS A 35 1.78 3.46 -7.56
CA CYS A 35 2.76 2.49 -8.01
C CYS A 35 3.62 3.12 -9.10
N SER A 36 4.91 3.15 -8.91
CA SER A 36 5.85 3.79 -9.83
C SER A 36 7.06 2.90 -10.08
N ASP A 37 7.49 2.82 -11.33
CA ASP A 37 8.73 2.13 -11.71
C ASP A 37 9.98 2.97 -11.44
N VAL A 38 9.80 4.25 -11.10
CA VAL A 38 10.88 5.20 -10.87
C VAL A 38 10.78 5.77 -9.46
N PHE A 39 11.82 5.56 -8.65
CA PHE A 39 11.86 6.04 -7.27
C PHE A 39 12.37 7.49 -7.17
N TYR A 40 13.35 7.85 -8.01
CA TYR A 40 13.96 9.19 -8.03
C TYR A 40 13.83 9.82 -9.42
N GLY A 41 13.78 11.15 -9.47
CA GLY A 41 13.88 11.90 -10.71
C GLY A 41 12.59 12.04 -11.51
N VAL A 42 11.45 11.78 -10.90
CA VAL A 42 10.16 12.05 -11.54
C VAL A 42 9.83 13.53 -11.35
N ASP A 43 9.94 14.30 -12.42
CA ASP A 43 9.45 15.67 -12.44
C ASP A 43 7.91 15.62 -12.47
N LEU A 44 7.30 15.88 -11.32
CA LEU A 44 5.86 16.08 -11.26
C LEU A 44 5.48 17.38 -11.96
N PRO A 45 4.35 17.42 -12.66
CA PRO A 45 3.86 18.66 -13.25
C PRO A 45 3.79 19.75 -12.18
N LYS A 46 4.31 20.93 -12.47
CA LYS A 46 4.28 22.07 -11.56
C LYS A 46 2.86 22.34 -11.09
N GLY A 47 2.64 22.33 -9.78
CA GLY A 47 1.39 22.74 -9.15
C GLY A 47 0.43 21.65 -8.74
N LYS A 48 0.77 20.36 -8.95
CA LYS A 48 -0.05 19.25 -8.43
C LYS A 48 0.85 18.14 -7.87
N SER A 49 0.57 17.74 -6.64
CA SER A 49 1.26 16.62 -5.99
C SER A 49 0.30 15.45 -5.78
N TRP A 50 0.83 14.24 -5.72
CA TRP A 50 0.02 13.06 -5.46
C TRP A 50 -0.75 13.12 -4.13
N PRO A 51 -0.19 13.67 -3.03
CA PRO A 51 -0.95 13.88 -1.79
C PRO A 51 -2.20 14.73 -1.95
N GLU A 52 -2.19 15.73 -2.83
CA GLU A 52 -3.38 16.56 -3.11
C GLU A 52 -4.53 15.76 -3.73
N LEU A 53 -4.21 14.63 -4.36
CA LEU A 53 -5.20 13.71 -4.90
C LEU A 53 -5.62 12.63 -3.88
N GLY A 54 -5.17 12.75 -2.63
CA GLY A 54 -5.48 11.77 -1.59
C GLY A 54 -4.63 10.51 -1.63
N VAL A 55 -3.53 10.51 -2.38
CA VAL A 55 -2.60 9.38 -2.42
C VAL A 55 -1.78 9.36 -1.14
N LEU A 56 -1.77 8.23 -0.45
CA LEU A 56 -1.18 8.10 0.88
C LEU A 56 0.29 7.70 0.88
N ALA A 57 0.71 6.95 -0.13
CA ALA A 57 2.06 6.39 -0.18
C ALA A 57 2.47 6.09 -1.62
N VAL A 58 3.74 5.84 -1.81
CA VAL A 58 4.32 5.37 -3.07
C VAL A 58 5.02 4.04 -2.85
N GLU A 59 4.85 3.14 -3.79
CA GLU A 59 5.48 1.81 -3.81
C GLU A 59 5.72 1.40 -5.27
N MET A 60 6.19 0.20 -5.53
CA MET A 60 6.68 -0.17 -6.86
C MET A 60 6.10 -1.48 -7.39
N GLU A 61 5.27 -2.20 -6.66
CA GLU A 61 4.84 -3.57 -6.99
C GLU A 61 3.33 -3.79 -7.06
N SER A 62 2.51 -2.90 -6.52
CA SER A 62 1.07 -3.16 -6.34
C SER A 62 0.30 -3.35 -7.65
N VAL A 63 0.67 -2.66 -8.71
CA VAL A 63 0.01 -2.82 -10.01
C VAL A 63 0.22 -4.24 -10.53
N ALA A 64 1.43 -4.77 -10.44
CA ALA A 64 1.73 -6.14 -10.84
C ALA A 64 0.97 -7.16 -9.98
N LEU A 65 0.95 -6.94 -8.67
CA LEU A 65 0.23 -7.81 -7.74
C LEU A 65 -1.26 -7.89 -8.11
N TYR A 66 -1.93 -6.76 -8.22
CA TYR A 66 -3.37 -6.71 -8.49
C TYR A 66 -3.72 -7.20 -9.89
N THR A 67 -2.92 -6.85 -10.88
CA THR A 67 -3.15 -7.29 -12.26
C THR A 67 -3.00 -8.81 -12.39
N ASN A 68 -1.95 -9.38 -11.82
CA ASN A 68 -1.73 -10.82 -11.86
C ASN A 68 -2.80 -11.58 -11.07
N ALA A 69 -3.21 -11.07 -9.93
CA ALA A 69 -4.27 -11.67 -9.14
C ALA A 69 -5.61 -11.66 -9.90
N ALA A 70 -5.94 -10.55 -10.54
CA ALA A 70 -7.15 -10.45 -11.35
C ALA A 70 -7.14 -11.44 -12.51
N MET A 71 -6.01 -11.58 -13.20
CA MET A 71 -5.87 -12.55 -14.29
C MET A 71 -5.97 -14.00 -13.80
N ALA A 72 -5.48 -14.28 -12.61
CA ALA A 72 -5.55 -15.61 -11.99
C ALA A 72 -6.88 -15.90 -11.30
N GLY A 73 -7.77 -14.92 -11.16
CA GLY A 73 -9.04 -15.08 -10.46
C GLY A 73 -8.89 -15.28 -8.96
N VAL A 74 -7.86 -14.69 -8.36
CA VAL A 74 -7.61 -14.77 -6.91
C VAL A 74 -7.64 -13.39 -6.26
N ASN A 75 -7.84 -13.37 -4.95
CA ASN A 75 -7.87 -12.14 -4.17
C ASN A 75 -6.46 -11.65 -3.85
N ALA A 76 -6.28 -10.34 -3.82
CA ALA A 76 -5.02 -9.73 -3.42
C ALA A 76 -5.24 -8.42 -2.66
N LEU A 77 -4.33 -8.13 -1.75
CA LEU A 77 -4.28 -6.88 -1.00
C LEU A 77 -2.82 -6.50 -0.76
N CYS A 78 -2.52 -5.25 -0.98
CA CYS A 78 -1.22 -4.67 -0.66
C CYS A 78 -1.28 -4.07 0.75
N ILE A 79 -0.41 -4.54 1.62
CA ILE A 79 -0.22 -4.00 2.97
C ILE A 79 1.18 -3.40 3.02
N LEU A 80 1.26 -2.14 3.41
CA LEU A 80 2.51 -1.40 3.39
C LEU A 80 2.88 -0.91 4.78
N THR A 81 4.16 -0.99 5.10
CA THR A 81 4.75 -0.27 6.22
C THR A 81 5.32 1.03 5.71
N ILE A 82 4.92 2.14 6.32
CA ILE A 82 5.51 3.44 5.98
C ILE A 82 6.87 3.55 6.66
N SER A 83 7.91 3.54 5.86
CA SER A 83 9.30 3.58 6.34
C SER A 83 9.85 5.00 6.43
N ASP A 84 9.53 5.83 5.43
CA ASP A 84 10.07 7.19 5.33
C ASP A 84 8.97 8.14 4.84
N GLY A 85 8.97 9.35 5.38
CA GLY A 85 8.13 10.45 4.92
C GLY A 85 8.98 11.60 4.38
N PRO A 86 8.36 12.66 3.81
CA PRO A 86 9.10 13.81 3.27
C PRO A 86 10.01 14.48 4.30
N ASP A 87 9.61 14.46 5.57
CA ASP A 87 10.29 15.13 6.67
C ASP A 87 10.78 14.17 7.76
N GLU A 88 10.64 12.85 7.56
CA GLU A 88 10.97 11.84 8.56
C GLU A 88 11.83 10.73 7.95
N ILE A 89 12.94 10.46 8.61
CA ILE A 89 13.77 9.29 8.32
C ILE A 89 13.66 8.38 9.54
N THR A 90 13.11 7.18 9.35
CA THR A 90 13.01 6.20 10.41
C THR A 90 14.36 5.53 10.67
N THR A 91 14.62 5.18 11.92
CA THR A 91 15.77 4.34 12.28
C THR A 91 15.55 2.91 11.81
N ALA A 92 16.63 2.12 11.70
CA ALA A 92 16.53 0.69 11.38
C ALA A 92 15.70 -0.07 12.40
N GLU A 93 15.80 0.29 13.69
CA GLU A 93 15.03 -0.31 14.78
C GLU A 93 13.54 0.01 14.67
N GLU A 94 13.18 1.26 14.38
CA GLU A 94 11.78 1.67 14.15
C GLU A 94 11.17 0.93 12.96
N ARG A 95 11.91 0.80 11.87
CA ARG A 95 11.45 0.05 10.69
C ARG A 95 11.21 -1.41 11.02
N GLN A 96 12.11 -2.04 11.79
CA GLN A 96 11.96 -3.44 12.18
C GLN A 96 10.71 -3.66 13.03
N THR A 97 10.43 -2.78 13.97
CA THR A 97 9.21 -2.84 14.80
C THR A 97 7.96 -2.68 13.94
N ALA A 98 7.95 -1.72 13.02
CA ALA A 98 6.81 -1.51 12.12
C ALA A 98 6.59 -2.69 11.17
N PHE A 99 7.66 -3.30 10.65
CA PHE A 99 7.56 -4.51 9.84
C PHE A 99 6.97 -5.69 10.61
N THR A 100 7.33 -5.85 11.88
CA THR A 100 6.76 -6.89 12.74
C THR A 100 5.25 -6.72 12.89
N GLN A 101 4.77 -5.50 13.09
CA GLN A 101 3.32 -5.22 13.15
C GLN A 101 2.61 -5.58 11.85
N MET A 102 3.19 -5.22 10.72
CA MET A 102 2.64 -5.57 9.40
C MET A 102 2.55 -7.09 9.22
N MET A 103 3.59 -7.82 9.61
CA MET A 103 3.61 -9.28 9.51
C MET A 103 2.55 -9.93 10.41
N GLU A 104 2.33 -9.43 11.62
CA GLU A 104 1.29 -9.93 12.51
C GLU A 104 -0.10 -9.76 11.88
N VAL A 105 -0.39 -8.59 11.31
CA VAL A 105 -1.65 -8.35 10.61
C VAL A 105 -1.80 -9.30 9.44
N ALA A 106 -0.79 -9.45 8.60
CA ALA A 106 -0.84 -10.32 7.43
C ALA A 106 -1.06 -11.79 7.83
N LEU A 107 -0.33 -12.29 8.83
CA LEU A 107 -0.45 -13.67 9.30
C LEU A 107 -1.80 -13.95 9.96
N SER A 108 -2.44 -12.96 10.54
CA SER A 108 -3.77 -13.12 11.15
C SER A 108 -4.88 -13.39 10.13
N LEU A 109 -4.61 -13.17 8.85
CA LEU A 109 -5.56 -13.40 7.76
C LEU A 109 -5.54 -14.84 7.23
N ALA A 110 -4.54 -15.61 7.64
CA ALA A 110 -4.38 -16.99 7.22
C ALA A 110 -5.40 -17.94 7.86
#